data_b0c35028f6d746e9f947a58bbaff0f64
#
_entry.id   b0c35028f6d746e9f947a58bbaff0f64
#
_cell.length_a   1.000
_cell.length_b   1.000
_cell.length_c   1.000
_cell.angle_alpha   90.00
_cell.angle_beta   90.00
_cell.angle_gamma   90.00
#
_symmetry.space_group_name_H-M   'P 1'
#
loop_
_entity.id
_entity.type
_entity.pdbx_description
1 polymer ?
#
loop_
_entity_poly.entity_id
_entity_poly.type
_entity_poly.pdbx_seq_one_letter_code
_entity_poly.pdbx_strand_id
1 'polypeptide(L)'
;MFLALMLASGAAWSVTPFAVRDIRLEGLQRVEPGTVFATLPFRIGDTYNDEKGSVAIRSLFALGIFKDVRVEINGDVLVVIVEERPTVANVEFVGAKEFDKEALIKSLRDIGLADGQPYDKALLDKAEQELKRQYLTRSLYAAEVVTTVTPIERNRVNLTFSVVEGEVAKIKDIRILGNKAFSESTLRGLFDLDTGGVLSWYTKSDRYTKAKLNADIETLRSY
;
A
#
# COMPACT_ATOMS: atom_id res chain seq x y z
N MET A 1 53.14 -25.28 6.80
CA MET A 1 52.81 -24.12 5.96
C MET A 1 51.59 -23.45 6.56
N PHE A 2 51.80 -22.46 7.44
CA PHE A 2 50.72 -21.74 8.15
C PHE A 2 50.18 -20.63 7.26
N LEU A 3 48.91 -20.72 6.91
CA LEU A 3 48.18 -19.68 6.17
C LEU A 3 47.65 -18.66 7.17
N ALA A 4 48.28 -17.50 7.28
CA ALA A 4 47.83 -16.41 8.10
C ALA A 4 46.61 -15.71 7.43
N LEU A 5 45.42 -15.88 8.02
CA LEU A 5 44.21 -15.19 7.62
C LEU A 5 44.28 -13.73 8.12
N MET A 6 44.57 -12.80 7.22
CA MET A 6 44.51 -11.34 7.49
C MET A 6 43.04 -10.93 7.58
N LEU A 7 42.52 -10.78 8.79
CA LEU A 7 41.26 -10.07 9.07
C LEU A 7 41.49 -8.57 8.81
N ALA A 8 41.02 -8.10 7.64
CA ALA A 8 40.92 -6.69 7.36
C ALA A 8 39.80 -6.11 8.26
N SER A 9 40.16 -5.52 9.39
CA SER A 9 39.25 -4.71 10.20
C SER A 9 38.87 -3.48 9.40
N GLY A 10 37.65 -3.44 8.86
CA GLY A 10 37.06 -2.22 8.31
C GLY A 10 36.96 -1.17 9.41
N ALA A 11 37.84 -0.17 9.39
CA ALA A 11 37.75 0.98 10.28
C ALA A 11 36.42 1.69 10.00
N ALA A 12 35.48 1.62 10.94
CA ALA A 12 34.31 2.47 10.94
C ALA A 12 34.81 3.91 11.10
N TRP A 13 34.66 4.72 10.06
CA TRP A 13 35.02 6.15 10.11
C TRP A 13 34.00 6.86 10.99
N SER A 14 34.26 6.96 12.27
CA SER A 14 33.49 7.77 13.20
C SER A 14 33.87 9.23 13.00
N VAL A 15 32.88 10.09 12.87
CA VAL A 15 33.10 11.52 12.75
C VAL A 15 33.60 12.08 14.09
N THR A 16 34.73 12.79 14.07
CA THR A 16 35.22 13.52 15.26
C THR A 16 34.18 14.59 15.61
N PRO A 17 33.69 14.65 16.87
CA PRO A 17 32.75 15.68 17.27
C PRO A 17 33.26 17.08 17.03
N PHE A 18 32.42 17.98 16.48
CA PHE A 18 32.79 19.39 16.20
C PHE A 18 31.62 20.33 16.53
N ALA A 19 31.89 21.60 16.74
CA ALA A 19 30.87 22.62 16.93
C ALA A 19 30.27 23.03 15.58
N VAL A 20 28.95 22.99 15.46
CA VAL A 20 28.22 23.36 14.24
C VAL A 20 28.27 24.87 14.04
N ARG A 21 28.89 25.31 12.97
CA ARG A 21 28.97 26.74 12.61
C ARG A 21 27.76 27.20 11.79
N ASP A 22 27.28 26.35 10.91
CA ASP A 22 26.16 26.66 10.03
C ASP A 22 25.38 25.39 9.66
N ILE A 23 24.09 25.54 9.32
CA ILE A 23 23.23 24.45 8.83
C ILE A 23 22.56 24.89 7.54
N ARG A 24 22.84 24.17 6.44
CA ARG A 24 22.23 24.41 5.13
C ARG A 24 21.22 23.35 4.82
N LEU A 25 20.12 23.77 4.22
CA LEU A 25 19.06 22.88 3.74
C LEU A 25 19.05 22.88 2.22
N GLU A 26 19.02 21.67 1.63
CA GLU A 26 18.95 21.48 0.18
C GLU A 26 17.82 20.51 -0.17
N GLY A 27 17.21 20.70 -1.36
CA GLY A 27 16.19 19.81 -1.91
C GLY A 27 14.74 20.12 -1.49
N LEU A 28 14.51 21.14 -0.67
CA LEU A 28 13.16 21.61 -0.35
C LEU A 28 12.45 22.20 -1.57
N GLN A 29 11.19 21.87 -1.76
CA GLN A 29 10.36 22.38 -2.85
C GLN A 29 9.07 23.04 -2.35
N ARG A 30 8.41 22.42 -1.38
CA ARG A 30 7.11 22.85 -0.83
C ARG A 30 7.11 22.93 0.69
N VAL A 31 7.95 22.12 1.34
CA VAL A 31 8.08 22.11 2.80
C VAL A 31 8.80 23.37 3.26
N GLU A 32 8.21 24.04 4.24
CA GLU A 32 8.81 25.21 4.86
C GLU A 32 10.12 24.84 5.58
N PRO A 33 11.23 25.58 5.37
CA PRO A 33 12.50 25.34 6.05
C PRO A 33 12.38 25.25 7.57
N GLY A 34 11.48 26.03 8.16
CA GLY A 34 11.20 26.02 9.60
C GLY A 34 10.77 24.66 10.14
N THR A 35 10.04 23.84 9.34
CA THR A 35 9.64 22.48 9.71
C THR A 35 10.87 21.58 9.90
N VAL A 36 11.83 21.66 8.98
CA VAL A 36 13.10 20.91 9.09
C VAL A 36 13.89 21.35 10.29
N PHE A 37 14.13 22.67 10.44
CA PHE A 37 14.91 23.21 11.57
C PHE A 37 14.28 22.88 12.93
N ALA A 38 12.96 22.90 13.05
CA ALA A 38 12.25 22.55 14.29
C ALA A 38 12.41 21.07 14.67
N THR A 39 12.64 20.21 13.66
CA THR A 39 12.74 18.74 13.83
C THR A 39 14.18 18.29 14.13
N LEU A 40 15.19 19.10 13.74
CA LEU A 40 16.60 18.76 13.99
C LEU A 40 16.93 18.74 15.49
N PRO A 41 17.68 17.71 15.98
CA PRO A 41 18.07 17.59 17.40
C PRO A 41 19.30 18.43 17.75
N PHE A 42 19.73 19.32 16.87
CA PHE A 42 20.88 20.20 17.05
C PHE A 42 20.65 21.57 16.41
N ARG A 43 21.38 22.56 16.86
CA ARG A 43 21.35 23.95 16.38
C ARG A 43 22.80 24.45 16.12
N ILE A 44 22.90 25.61 15.50
CA ILE A 44 24.18 26.32 15.37
C ILE A 44 24.78 26.55 16.77
N GLY A 45 26.05 26.19 16.94
CA GLY A 45 26.77 26.24 18.22
C GLY A 45 26.77 24.93 18.99
N ASP A 46 25.88 23.97 18.68
CA ASP A 46 25.88 22.66 19.33
C ASP A 46 27.03 21.77 18.84
N THR A 47 27.45 20.83 19.67
CA THR A 47 28.37 19.78 19.24
C THR A 47 27.64 18.73 18.44
N TYR A 48 28.09 18.49 17.22
CA TYR A 48 27.61 17.40 16.33
C TYR A 48 28.42 16.13 16.56
N ASN A 49 27.76 15.00 16.44
CA ASN A 49 28.33 13.65 16.38
C ASN A 49 27.44 12.74 15.54
N ASP A 50 27.91 11.54 15.22
CA ASP A 50 27.17 10.56 14.39
C ASP A 50 25.81 10.16 15.00
N GLU A 51 25.69 10.12 16.32
CA GLU A 51 24.45 9.81 17.01
C GLU A 51 23.38 10.87 16.72
N LYS A 52 23.74 12.16 16.86
CA LYS A 52 22.84 13.27 16.55
C LYS A 52 22.44 13.30 15.08
N GLY A 53 23.38 12.98 14.17
CA GLY A 53 23.09 12.83 12.75
C GLY A 53 22.06 11.73 12.49
N SER A 54 22.24 10.57 13.11
CA SER A 54 21.28 9.46 13.00
C SER A 54 19.91 9.78 13.59
N VAL A 55 19.86 10.53 14.71
CA VAL A 55 18.60 11.01 15.30
C VAL A 55 17.92 11.99 14.35
N ALA A 56 18.67 12.94 13.76
CA ALA A 56 18.15 13.92 12.80
C ALA A 56 17.48 13.23 11.61
N ILE A 57 18.18 12.28 11.00
CA ILE A 57 17.66 11.51 9.86
C ILE A 57 16.36 10.79 10.25
N ARG A 58 16.33 10.05 11.36
CA ARG A 58 15.12 9.34 11.83
C ARG A 58 13.97 10.28 12.12
N SER A 59 14.23 11.42 12.76
CA SER A 59 13.19 12.40 13.10
C SER A 59 12.58 13.04 11.86
N LEU A 60 13.40 13.36 10.84
CA LEU A 60 12.93 13.90 9.58
C LEU A 60 12.14 12.85 8.77
N PHE A 61 12.60 11.58 8.73
CA PHE A 61 11.83 10.51 8.11
C PHE A 61 10.48 10.25 8.82
N ALA A 62 10.43 10.40 10.14
CA ALA A 62 9.21 10.22 10.92
C ALA A 62 8.11 11.23 10.57
N LEU A 63 8.44 12.37 9.95
CA LEU A 63 7.44 13.31 9.42
C LEU A 63 6.62 12.73 8.25
N GLY A 64 7.12 11.66 7.59
CA GLY A 64 6.43 11.00 6.47
C GLY A 64 6.42 11.79 5.15
N ILE A 65 6.93 13.01 5.14
CA ILE A 65 6.92 13.92 3.98
C ILE A 65 8.17 13.82 3.10
N PHE A 66 9.22 13.15 3.58
CA PHE A 66 10.46 12.96 2.84
C PHE A 66 10.60 11.53 2.31
N LYS A 67 11.08 11.42 1.08
CA LYS A 67 11.44 10.15 0.44
C LYS A 67 12.87 9.76 0.76
N ASP A 68 13.77 10.76 0.84
CA ASP A 68 15.17 10.59 1.22
C ASP A 68 15.64 11.74 2.12
N VAL A 69 16.54 11.43 3.06
CA VAL A 69 17.16 12.40 3.97
C VAL A 69 18.61 12.01 4.16
N ARG A 70 19.51 12.95 3.89
CA ARG A 70 20.95 12.79 4.12
C ARG A 70 21.51 13.98 4.90
N VAL A 71 22.50 13.72 5.70
CA VAL A 71 23.26 14.75 6.41
C VAL A 71 24.71 14.63 5.96
N GLU A 72 25.21 15.65 5.29
CA GLU A 72 26.58 15.73 4.82
C GLU A 72 27.36 16.76 5.68
N ILE A 73 28.64 16.50 5.85
CA ILE A 73 29.52 17.33 6.66
C ILE A 73 30.53 18.03 5.74
N ASN A 74 30.53 19.37 5.75
CA ASN A 74 31.48 20.16 5.02
C ASN A 74 32.26 21.07 5.98
N GLY A 75 33.36 20.54 6.53
CA GLY A 75 34.11 21.17 7.61
C GLY A 75 33.27 21.25 8.90
N ASP A 76 32.89 22.44 9.31
CA ASP A 76 32.04 22.75 10.47
C ASP A 76 30.60 23.13 10.07
N VAL A 77 30.25 22.93 8.81
CA VAL A 77 28.89 23.16 8.24
C VAL A 77 28.20 21.83 8.01
N LEU A 78 26.97 21.73 8.49
CA LEU A 78 26.08 20.60 8.18
C LEU A 78 25.19 20.92 6.98
N VAL A 79 25.15 20.03 6.00
CA VAL A 79 24.26 20.15 4.86
C VAL A 79 23.20 19.05 5.00
N VAL A 80 21.96 19.45 5.28
CA VAL A 80 20.81 18.53 5.35
C VAL A 80 20.16 18.53 3.99
N ILE A 81 20.27 17.41 3.29
CA ILE A 81 19.73 17.20 1.95
C ILE A 81 18.49 16.35 2.07
N VAL A 82 17.37 16.85 1.55
CA VAL A 82 16.09 16.16 1.58
C VAL A 82 15.51 15.99 0.18
N GLU A 83 14.81 14.89 -0.04
CA GLU A 83 13.96 14.69 -1.22
C GLU A 83 12.51 14.57 -0.74
N GLU A 84 11.66 15.54 -1.11
CA GLU A 84 10.27 15.54 -0.71
C GLU A 84 9.47 14.44 -1.45
N ARG A 85 8.57 13.76 -0.74
CA ARG A 85 7.58 12.89 -1.39
C ARG A 85 6.65 13.72 -2.27
N PRO A 86 6.31 13.26 -3.47
CA PRO A 86 5.25 13.89 -4.25
C PRO A 86 3.95 13.93 -3.44
N THR A 87 3.09 14.89 -3.73
CA THR A 87 1.77 14.97 -3.10
C THR A 87 0.72 14.50 -4.09
N VAL A 88 -0.24 13.73 -3.62
CA VAL A 88 -1.41 13.35 -4.42
C VAL A 88 -2.20 14.61 -4.77
N ALA A 89 -2.43 14.82 -6.07
CA ALA A 89 -3.22 15.95 -6.56
C ALA A 89 -4.65 15.55 -6.93
N ASN A 90 -4.84 14.30 -7.35
CA ASN A 90 -6.14 13.76 -7.70
C ASN A 90 -6.11 12.23 -7.62
N VAL A 91 -7.26 11.64 -7.29
CA VAL A 91 -7.49 10.19 -7.34
C VAL A 91 -8.72 9.93 -8.19
N GLU A 92 -8.56 9.11 -9.22
CA GLU A 92 -9.61 8.78 -10.17
C GLU A 92 -9.78 7.28 -10.33
N PHE A 93 -11.06 6.84 -10.48
CA PHE A 93 -11.42 5.48 -10.85
C PHE A 93 -12.06 5.44 -12.25
N VAL A 94 -11.50 4.61 -13.12
CA VAL A 94 -11.99 4.36 -14.47
C VAL A 94 -12.43 2.91 -14.57
N GLY A 95 -13.65 2.67 -15.05
CA GLY A 95 -14.17 1.32 -15.30
C GLY A 95 -14.73 0.59 -14.06
N ALA A 96 -14.60 1.11 -12.86
CA ALA A 96 -15.23 0.57 -11.65
C ALA A 96 -16.75 0.85 -11.67
N LYS A 97 -17.54 -0.16 -11.97
CA LYS A 97 -19.01 -0.09 -12.09
C LYS A 97 -19.73 -0.80 -10.94
N GLU A 98 -19.11 -1.85 -10.38
CA GLU A 98 -19.67 -2.64 -9.27
C GLU A 98 -19.62 -1.88 -7.94
N PHE A 99 -18.75 -0.90 -7.81
CA PHE A 99 -18.58 -0.11 -6.60
C PHE A 99 -18.93 1.35 -6.83
N ASP A 100 -19.50 1.96 -5.80
CA ASP A 100 -19.69 3.40 -5.76
C ASP A 100 -18.33 4.13 -5.69
N LYS A 101 -18.10 5.06 -6.60
CA LYS A 101 -16.81 5.77 -6.73
C LYS A 101 -16.49 6.64 -5.52
N GLU A 102 -17.49 7.29 -4.97
CA GLU A 102 -17.36 8.15 -3.78
C GLU A 102 -16.96 7.33 -2.57
N ALA A 103 -17.54 6.12 -2.43
CA ALA A 103 -17.16 5.18 -1.38
C ALA A 103 -15.72 4.69 -1.53
N LEU A 104 -15.28 4.39 -2.77
CA LEU A 104 -13.88 4.02 -3.04
C LEU A 104 -12.92 5.15 -2.71
N ILE A 105 -13.20 6.39 -3.14
CA ILE A 105 -12.37 7.58 -2.84
C ILE A 105 -12.31 7.81 -1.33
N LYS A 106 -13.42 7.65 -0.62
CA LYS A 106 -13.46 7.78 0.84
C LYS A 106 -12.57 6.72 1.50
N SER A 107 -12.65 5.47 1.07
CA SER A 107 -11.82 4.38 1.61
C SER A 107 -10.32 4.65 1.38
N LEU A 108 -9.95 5.22 0.23
CA LEU A 108 -8.55 5.61 -0.03
C LEU A 108 -8.10 6.76 0.87
N ARG A 109 -8.99 7.73 1.12
CA ARG A 109 -8.71 8.83 2.06
C ARG A 109 -8.47 8.33 3.48
N ASP A 110 -9.24 7.36 3.93
CA ASP A 110 -9.14 6.80 5.29
C ASP A 110 -7.79 6.09 5.52
N ILE A 111 -7.13 5.62 4.46
CA ILE A 111 -5.78 5.03 4.52
C ILE A 111 -4.65 6.00 4.17
N GLY A 112 -4.95 7.29 3.92
CA GLY A 112 -3.95 8.31 3.62
C GLY A 112 -3.64 8.52 2.13
N LEU A 113 -4.38 7.90 1.20
CA LEU A 113 -4.28 8.16 -0.24
C LEU A 113 -5.37 9.15 -0.68
N ALA A 114 -5.13 10.42 -0.47
CA ALA A 114 -6.08 11.48 -0.81
C ALA A 114 -5.37 12.73 -1.33
N ASP A 115 -6.13 13.62 -1.95
CA ASP A 115 -5.63 14.94 -2.34
C ASP A 115 -4.96 15.66 -1.17
N GLY A 116 -3.81 16.26 -1.44
CA GLY A 116 -2.99 16.95 -0.46
C GLY A 116 -2.10 16.04 0.40
N GLN A 117 -2.28 14.73 0.40
CA GLN A 117 -1.46 13.80 1.18
C GLN A 117 -0.17 13.40 0.47
N PRO A 118 0.93 13.13 1.20
CA PRO A 118 2.14 12.58 0.62
C PRO A 118 1.86 11.25 -0.09
N TYR A 119 2.36 11.11 -1.32
CA TYR A 119 2.27 9.87 -2.06
C TYR A 119 3.17 8.79 -1.45
N ASP A 120 2.60 7.64 -1.18
CA ASP A 120 3.31 6.45 -0.73
C ASP A 120 2.98 5.27 -1.65
N LYS A 121 4.02 4.72 -2.30
CA LYS A 121 3.87 3.58 -3.21
C LYS A 121 3.35 2.33 -2.49
N ALA A 122 3.78 2.08 -1.26
CA ALA A 122 3.36 0.89 -0.52
C ALA A 122 1.86 0.96 -0.17
N LEU A 123 1.35 2.15 0.17
CA LEU A 123 -0.09 2.35 0.36
C LEU A 123 -0.87 2.17 -0.93
N LEU A 124 -0.35 2.65 -2.07
CA LEU A 124 -0.99 2.46 -3.37
C LEU A 124 -1.07 0.98 -3.74
N ASP A 125 0.05 0.25 -3.64
CA ASP A 125 0.11 -1.18 -3.95
C ASP A 125 -0.86 -1.97 -3.05
N LYS A 126 -0.95 -1.62 -1.76
CA LYS A 126 -1.89 -2.22 -0.81
C LYS A 126 -3.35 -1.93 -1.20
N ALA A 127 -3.66 -0.70 -1.58
CA ALA A 127 -4.99 -0.32 -2.04
C ALA A 127 -5.41 -1.09 -3.30
N GLU A 128 -4.51 -1.24 -4.26
CA GLU A 128 -4.74 -2.03 -5.47
C GLU A 128 -5.05 -3.49 -5.14
N GLN A 129 -4.27 -4.13 -4.27
CA GLN A 129 -4.49 -5.52 -3.86
C GLN A 129 -5.81 -5.68 -3.11
N GLU A 130 -6.15 -4.73 -2.22
CA GLU A 130 -7.42 -4.76 -1.50
C GLU A 130 -8.60 -4.61 -2.45
N LEU A 131 -8.52 -3.71 -3.43
CA LEU A 131 -9.58 -3.55 -4.42
C LEU A 131 -9.75 -4.82 -5.27
N LYS A 132 -8.66 -5.47 -5.72
CA LYS A 132 -8.71 -6.78 -6.37
C LYS A 132 -9.42 -7.82 -5.50
N ARG A 133 -9.10 -7.87 -4.22
CA ARG A 133 -9.73 -8.78 -3.26
C ARG A 133 -11.24 -8.52 -3.13
N GLN A 134 -11.66 -7.26 -3.12
CA GLN A 134 -13.08 -6.89 -3.07
C GLN A 134 -13.84 -7.36 -4.32
N TYR A 135 -13.23 -7.28 -5.50
CA TYR A 135 -13.82 -7.83 -6.73
C TYR A 135 -14.02 -9.35 -6.66
N LEU A 136 -13.02 -10.09 -6.11
CA LEU A 136 -13.15 -11.55 -5.90
C LEU A 136 -14.34 -11.91 -4.99
N THR A 137 -14.58 -11.13 -3.93
CA THR A 137 -15.72 -11.38 -3.02
C THR A 137 -17.07 -11.16 -3.70
N ARG A 138 -17.08 -10.45 -4.84
CA ARG A 138 -18.27 -10.19 -5.66
C ARG A 138 -18.39 -11.09 -6.89
N SER A 139 -17.64 -12.19 -6.91
CA SER A 139 -17.62 -13.18 -8.01
C SER A 139 -17.02 -12.66 -9.32
N LEU A 140 -16.28 -11.56 -9.29
CA LEU A 140 -15.60 -10.97 -10.44
C LEU A 140 -14.14 -11.43 -10.46
N TYR A 141 -13.93 -12.71 -10.79
CA TYR A 141 -12.61 -13.36 -10.76
C TYR A 141 -11.68 -12.91 -11.89
N ALA A 142 -12.24 -12.40 -12.98
CA ALA A 142 -11.50 -11.86 -14.12
C ALA A 142 -11.22 -10.35 -13.98
N ALA A 143 -11.55 -9.76 -12.81
CA ALA A 143 -11.31 -8.34 -12.61
C ALA A 143 -9.82 -8.02 -12.58
N GLU A 144 -9.41 -7.11 -13.41
CA GLU A 144 -8.07 -6.54 -13.46
C GLU A 144 -8.11 -5.12 -12.93
N VAL A 145 -7.19 -4.80 -12.02
CA VAL A 145 -6.98 -3.45 -11.51
C VAL A 145 -5.55 -3.07 -11.79
N VAL A 146 -5.36 -1.96 -12.47
CA VAL A 146 -4.05 -1.40 -12.77
C VAL A 146 -4.02 0.03 -12.27
N THR A 147 -3.03 0.36 -11.46
CA THR A 147 -2.82 1.71 -10.97
C THR A 147 -1.76 2.44 -11.79
N THR A 148 -2.04 3.67 -12.20
CA THR A 148 -1.11 4.54 -12.91
C THR A 148 -0.83 5.77 -12.07
N VAL A 149 0.45 6.08 -11.90
CA VAL A 149 0.93 7.29 -11.22
C VAL A 149 1.47 8.24 -12.26
N THR A 150 0.80 9.36 -12.48
CA THR A 150 1.19 10.37 -13.47
C THR A 150 1.79 11.58 -12.75
N PRO A 151 3.11 11.81 -12.87
CA PRO A 151 3.73 13.02 -12.35
C PRO A 151 3.17 14.27 -13.03
N ILE A 152 2.95 15.31 -12.22
CA ILE A 152 2.54 16.64 -12.70
C ILE A 152 3.40 17.72 -12.03
N GLU A 153 3.23 18.96 -12.43
CA GLU A 153 4.02 20.09 -11.92
C GLU A 153 3.94 20.23 -10.39
N ARG A 154 4.96 20.88 -9.82
CA ARG A 154 5.10 21.17 -8.39
C ARG A 154 5.17 19.94 -7.50
N ASN A 155 5.92 18.93 -7.91
CA ASN A 155 6.12 17.68 -7.18
C ASN A 155 4.80 17.05 -6.71
N ARG A 156 3.83 16.90 -7.64
CA ARG A 156 2.54 16.26 -7.42
C ARG A 156 2.34 15.08 -8.35
N VAL A 157 1.40 14.21 -8.00
CA VAL A 157 1.03 13.05 -8.82
C VAL A 157 -0.49 12.92 -8.90
N ASN A 158 -0.99 12.48 -10.05
CA ASN A 158 -2.34 11.97 -10.22
C ASN A 158 -2.32 10.45 -10.10
N LEU A 159 -3.27 9.88 -9.37
CA LEU A 159 -3.47 8.44 -9.22
C LEU A 159 -4.70 8.03 -10.01
N THR A 160 -4.53 7.11 -10.96
CA THR A 160 -5.65 6.56 -11.74
C THR A 160 -5.74 5.06 -11.50
N PHE A 161 -6.87 4.60 -10.97
CA PHE A 161 -7.22 3.18 -10.84
C PHE A 161 -8.06 2.78 -12.05
N SER A 162 -7.43 2.09 -13.01
CA SER A 162 -8.10 1.54 -14.17
C SER A 162 -8.57 0.13 -13.87
N VAL A 163 -9.88 -0.11 -13.99
CA VAL A 163 -10.51 -1.38 -13.67
C VAL A 163 -11.19 -1.96 -14.90
N VAL A 164 -10.90 -3.22 -15.19
CA VAL A 164 -11.63 -4.06 -16.13
C VAL A 164 -12.29 -5.16 -15.32
N GLU A 165 -13.59 -5.06 -15.06
CA GLU A 165 -14.29 -5.95 -14.12
C GLU A 165 -14.46 -7.37 -14.63
N GLY A 166 -14.55 -7.56 -15.97
CA GLY A 166 -14.89 -8.85 -16.56
C GLY A 166 -16.33 -9.26 -16.29
N GLU A 167 -16.59 -10.56 -16.39
CA GLU A 167 -17.91 -11.14 -16.15
C GLU A 167 -17.98 -11.79 -14.77
N VAL A 168 -19.18 -11.77 -14.19
CA VAL A 168 -19.47 -12.45 -12.93
C VAL A 168 -19.39 -13.97 -13.12
N ALA A 169 -18.61 -14.66 -12.30
CA ALA A 169 -18.53 -16.11 -12.32
C ALA A 169 -19.85 -16.71 -11.85
N LYS A 170 -20.50 -17.43 -12.73
CA LYS A 170 -21.78 -18.12 -12.48
C LYS A 170 -21.59 -19.62 -12.40
N ILE A 171 -22.39 -20.26 -11.54
CA ILE A 171 -22.45 -21.71 -11.44
C ILE A 171 -23.29 -22.27 -12.58
N LYS A 172 -22.64 -23.08 -13.41
CA LYS A 172 -23.31 -23.74 -14.52
C LYS A 172 -23.93 -25.08 -14.13
N ASP A 173 -23.26 -25.82 -13.24
CA ASP A 173 -23.66 -27.14 -12.82
C ASP A 173 -23.09 -27.47 -11.43
N ILE A 174 -23.87 -28.23 -10.62
CA ILE A 174 -23.45 -28.75 -9.33
C ILE A 174 -23.68 -30.25 -9.36
N ARG A 175 -22.63 -31.06 -9.19
CA ARG A 175 -22.67 -32.52 -9.17
C ARG A 175 -22.13 -33.06 -7.87
N ILE A 176 -22.88 -33.96 -7.26
CA ILE A 176 -22.46 -34.68 -6.06
C ILE A 176 -22.20 -36.12 -6.44
N LEU A 177 -20.97 -36.58 -6.32
CA LEU A 177 -20.56 -37.94 -6.69
C LEU A 177 -20.20 -38.74 -5.44
N GLY A 178 -20.56 -40.06 -5.49
CA GLY A 178 -20.26 -41.00 -4.41
C GLY A 178 -21.23 -41.00 -3.25
N ASN A 179 -22.33 -40.25 -3.34
CA ASN A 179 -23.42 -40.28 -2.37
C ASN A 179 -24.16 -41.65 -2.40
N LYS A 180 -24.24 -42.29 -1.24
CA LYS A 180 -24.92 -43.60 -1.08
C LYS A 180 -26.09 -43.52 -0.11
N ALA A 181 -26.01 -42.73 0.93
CA ALA A 181 -26.99 -42.62 2.00
C ALA A 181 -28.14 -41.65 1.63
N PHE A 182 -27.85 -40.59 0.89
CA PHE A 182 -28.80 -39.54 0.56
C PHE A 182 -28.85 -39.32 -0.95
N SER A 183 -30.00 -38.89 -1.47
CA SER A 183 -30.13 -38.55 -2.89
C SER A 183 -29.37 -37.24 -3.20
N GLU A 184 -28.91 -37.09 -4.45
CA GLU A 184 -28.28 -35.85 -4.90
C GLU A 184 -29.20 -34.63 -4.72
N SER A 185 -30.50 -34.78 -4.98
CA SER A 185 -31.48 -33.71 -4.81
C SER A 185 -31.61 -33.25 -3.35
N THR A 186 -31.58 -34.21 -2.40
CA THR A 186 -31.60 -33.90 -0.97
C THR A 186 -30.39 -33.11 -0.55
N LEU A 187 -29.18 -33.55 -0.97
CA LEU A 187 -27.93 -32.89 -0.63
C LEU A 187 -27.79 -31.51 -1.29
N ARG A 188 -28.22 -31.36 -2.55
CA ARG A 188 -28.25 -30.05 -3.22
C ARG A 188 -29.22 -29.08 -2.58
N GLY A 189 -30.31 -29.55 -2.00
CA GLY A 189 -31.26 -28.71 -1.26
C GLY A 189 -30.71 -28.08 0.02
N LEU A 190 -29.53 -28.51 0.48
CA LEU A 190 -28.81 -27.93 1.63
C LEU A 190 -27.93 -26.77 1.25
N PHE A 191 -27.67 -26.53 -0.03
CA PHE A 191 -26.75 -25.52 -0.52
C PHE A 191 -27.42 -24.16 -0.69
N ASP A 192 -26.69 -23.09 -0.35
CA ASP A 192 -27.03 -21.71 -0.72
C ASP A 192 -26.68 -21.42 -2.18
N LEU A 193 -25.68 -22.13 -2.72
CA LEU A 193 -25.28 -22.04 -4.11
C LEU A 193 -26.21 -22.82 -4.99
N ASP A 194 -26.62 -22.21 -6.13
CA ASP A 194 -27.51 -22.85 -7.11
C ASP A 194 -27.03 -22.53 -8.53
N THR A 195 -27.48 -23.33 -9.50
CA THR A 195 -27.20 -23.17 -10.95
C THR A 195 -27.97 -22.04 -11.61
N GLY A 196 -28.77 -21.32 -10.85
CA GLY A 196 -29.64 -20.25 -11.33
C GLY A 196 -31.06 -20.73 -11.66
N GLY A 197 -32.01 -19.97 -11.22
CA GLY A 197 -33.45 -20.17 -11.49
C GLY A 197 -34.12 -18.83 -11.82
N VAL A 198 -35.46 -18.85 -11.92
CA VAL A 198 -36.26 -17.66 -12.27
C VAL A 198 -36.02 -16.48 -11.34
N LEU A 199 -35.59 -16.72 -10.10
CA LEU A 199 -35.31 -15.67 -9.09
C LEU A 199 -33.80 -15.40 -8.87
N SER A 200 -32.91 -16.08 -9.60
CA SER A 200 -31.46 -15.93 -9.39
C SER A 200 -30.96 -14.51 -9.65
N TRP A 201 -31.62 -13.77 -10.51
CA TRP A 201 -31.31 -12.35 -10.76
C TRP A 201 -31.48 -11.47 -9.48
N TYR A 202 -32.37 -11.88 -8.57
CA TYR A 202 -32.63 -11.21 -7.32
C TYR A 202 -31.78 -11.78 -6.18
N THR A 203 -31.77 -13.10 -6.00
CA THR A 203 -31.05 -13.79 -4.90
C THR A 203 -29.55 -13.86 -5.11
N LYS A 204 -29.08 -13.73 -6.37
CA LYS A 204 -27.68 -13.91 -6.75
C LYS A 204 -27.09 -15.26 -6.28
N SER A 205 -27.97 -16.30 -6.16
CA SER A 205 -27.56 -17.65 -5.72
C SER A 205 -26.71 -18.36 -6.77
N ASP A 206 -26.81 -17.96 -8.04
CA ASP A 206 -26.00 -18.46 -9.15
C ASP A 206 -24.57 -17.91 -9.19
N ARG A 207 -24.24 -16.93 -8.35
CA ARG A 207 -22.91 -16.34 -8.31
C ARG A 207 -21.97 -17.17 -7.45
N TYR A 208 -20.90 -17.66 -8.06
CA TYR A 208 -19.87 -18.41 -7.36
C TYR A 208 -18.99 -17.52 -6.49
N THR A 209 -18.84 -17.86 -5.23
CA THR A 209 -17.76 -17.36 -4.38
C THR A 209 -17.16 -18.52 -3.58
N LYS A 210 -15.85 -18.47 -3.33
CA LYS A 210 -15.16 -19.46 -2.52
C LYS A 210 -15.73 -19.54 -1.08
N ALA A 211 -16.17 -18.41 -0.55
CA ALA A 211 -16.76 -18.33 0.79
C ALA A 211 -18.09 -19.11 0.85
N LYS A 212 -18.99 -18.90 -0.12
CA LYS A 212 -20.26 -19.64 -0.19
C LYS A 212 -20.01 -21.14 -0.39
N LEU A 213 -19.11 -21.52 -1.32
CA LEU A 213 -18.77 -22.92 -1.51
C LEU A 213 -18.27 -23.59 -0.22
N ASN A 214 -17.39 -22.93 0.52
CA ASN A 214 -16.90 -23.46 1.78
C ASN A 214 -18.02 -23.60 2.83
N ALA A 215 -18.95 -22.64 2.91
CA ALA A 215 -20.10 -22.71 3.80
C ALA A 215 -21.00 -23.90 3.44
N ASP A 216 -21.29 -24.11 2.15
CA ASP A 216 -22.08 -25.25 1.66
C ASP A 216 -21.39 -26.59 1.97
N ILE A 217 -20.06 -26.67 1.81
CA ILE A 217 -19.29 -27.88 2.17
C ILE A 217 -19.39 -28.16 3.67
N GLU A 218 -19.30 -27.15 4.53
CA GLU A 218 -19.46 -27.33 5.99
C GLU A 218 -20.89 -27.75 6.34
N THR A 219 -21.91 -27.16 5.69
CA THR A 219 -23.31 -27.60 5.85
C THR A 219 -23.47 -29.08 5.48
N LEU A 220 -22.87 -29.50 4.34
CA LEU A 220 -22.89 -30.89 3.91
C LEU A 220 -22.19 -31.85 4.89
N ARG A 221 -21.11 -31.42 5.51
CA ARG A 221 -20.36 -32.21 6.52
C ARG A 221 -21.12 -32.38 7.83
N SER A 222 -21.93 -31.40 8.17
CA SER A 222 -22.72 -31.42 9.42
C SER A 222 -24.03 -32.16 9.31
N TYR A 223 -24.52 -32.47 8.08
CA TYR A 223 -25.71 -33.21 7.79
C TYR A 223 -25.47 -34.73 7.87
#